data_f9bb379d98574479b24b74bc2337cada
#
_entry.id   f9bb379d98574479b24b74bc2337cada
#
_cell.length_a   1.000
_cell.length_b   1.000
_cell.length_c   1.000
_cell.angle_alpha   90.00
_cell.angle_beta   90.00
_cell.angle_gamma   90.00
#
_symmetry.space_group_name_H-M   'P 1'
#
loop_
_entity.id
_entity.type
_entity.pdbx_description
1 polymer ?
#
loop_
_entity_poly.entity_id
_entity_poly.type
_entity_poly.pdbx_seq_one_letter_code
_entity_poly.pdbx_strand_id
1 'polypeptide(L)'
;SNGDEIMFADYDRTWGTYGITIDSNGLNYQGDDDSYIVEYGTDGQAVHIVYSGATNGWIPILDKAVADAPIPGNQEGIFGFGNTGSLTGVTNLVSNAGVVATDVAAVGTARSRLAGCEYGGDKGIFGFGDTGSASDITNLVSNAGVVASDITGVGTARLYLAACNYSSNRDKGIFAYGYTSGAVSMSNLVSNAGVVAADVTGVGTARERSAACEYGGDKGIFGYGYTSGNVSITNLVSNAGVIATDTTGVGTARRFLAACSYGEDKGIFGFGYNGGMQAITNLVSNAGVVATDTAGVGTARYVLSATQYGGDKGIFAYGSDDSTPLLSLSNLVSNAGVVASDVTGVGSAREQSAACSFN
;
A
#
# COMPACT_ATOMS: atom_id res chain seq x y z
N SER A 1 -6.41 32.79 35.82
CA SER A 1 -5.38 33.64 36.47
C SER A 1 -4.42 34.19 35.42
N ASN A 2 -3.65 35.20 35.76
CA ASN A 2 -2.62 35.70 34.86
C ASN A 2 -1.66 34.57 34.48
N GLY A 3 -1.43 34.41 33.17
CA GLY A 3 -0.60 33.36 32.63
C GLY A 3 -1.34 32.06 32.31
N ASP A 4 -2.66 31.98 32.50
CA ASP A 4 -3.44 30.87 31.98
C ASP A 4 -3.37 30.91 30.45
N GLU A 5 -3.23 29.73 29.84
CA GLU A 5 -3.03 29.56 28.43
C GLU A 5 -4.06 28.62 27.81
N ILE A 6 -4.53 28.94 26.62
CA ILE A 6 -5.40 28.08 25.81
C ILE A 6 -4.86 28.03 24.40
N MET A 7 -4.80 26.84 23.84
CA MET A 7 -4.46 26.63 22.43
C MET A 7 -5.62 26.02 21.67
N PHE A 8 -5.91 26.53 20.49
CA PHE A 8 -6.87 26.01 19.53
C PHE A 8 -6.14 25.70 18.24
N ALA A 9 -6.54 24.65 17.55
CA ALA A 9 -6.01 24.35 16.23
C ALA A 9 -7.11 23.78 15.35
N ASP A 10 -7.21 24.32 14.16
CA ASP A 10 -8.11 23.80 13.12
C ASP A 10 -7.47 22.56 12.48
N TYR A 11 -7.68 21.41 13.13
CA TYR A 11 -7.11 20.14 12.70
C TYR A 11 -7.71 19.64 11.37
N ASP A 12 -9.01 19.86 11.18
CA ASP A 12 -9.75 19.41 10.01
C ASP A 12 -9.76 20.43 8.86
N ARG A 13 -9.12 21.61 9.06
CA ARG A 13 -9.05 22.70 8.07
C ARG A 13 -10.44 23.17 7.59
N THR A 14 -11.33 23.37 8.51
CA THR A 14 -12.73 23.71 8.23
C THR A 14 -13.14 25.10 8.73
N TRP A 15 -12.26 25.81 9.41
CA TRP A 15 -12.59 27.15 9.96
C TRP A 15 -12.88 28.18 8.88
N GLY A 16 -12.32 28.05 7.68
CA GLY A 16 -12.67 28.89 6.54
C GLY A 16 -14.12 28.74 6.07
N THR A 17 -14.74 27.59 6.39
CA THR A 17 -16.15 27.32 6.08
C THR A 17 -17.05 27.49 7.30
N TYR A 18 -16.57 27.12 8.49
CA TYR A 18 -17.34 27.06 9.75
C TYR A 18 -16.63 27.80 10.88
N GLY A 19 -16.14 28.99 10.71
CA GLY A 19 -15.36 29.75 11.68
C GLY A 19 -15.65 29.45 13.15
N ILE A 20 -14.69 29.67 14.03
CA ILE A 20 -14.92 29.58 15.47
C ILE A 20 -15.04 30.95 16.08
N THR A 21 -15.97 31.13 17.00
CA THR A 21 -16.12 32.34 17.80
C THR A 21 -15.57 32.07 19.20
N ILE A 22 -14.74 32.95 19.71
CA ILE A 22 -14.26 32.91 21.09
C ILE A 22 -15.12 33.84 21.93
N ASP A 23 -15.88 33.24 22.86
CA ASP A 23 -16.57 33.93 23.92
C ASP A 23 -15.64 34.03 25.14
N SER A 24 -15.22 35.22 25.47
CA SER A 24 -14.30 35.50 26.59
C SER A 24 -14.99 35.45 27.97
N ASN A 25 -16.31 35.18 28.02
CA ASN A 25 -17.11 35.03 29.21
C ASN A 25 -17.00 36.24 30.18
N GLY A 26 -17.23 37.43 29.66
CA GLY A 26 -17.18 38.67 30.41
C GLY A 26 -15.77 39.21 30.67
N LEU A 27 -14.75 38.64 30.07
CA LEU A 27 -13.38 39.11 30.15
C LEU A 27 -13.00 39.87 28.88
N ASN A 28 -12.02 40.75 28.97
CA ASN A 28 -11.52 41.45 27.78
C ASN A 28 -10.76 40.49 26.84
N TYR A 29 -10.72 40.89 25.56
CA TYR A 29 -9.87 40.27 24.55
C TYR A 29 -9.04 41.35 23.86
N GLN A 30 -7.72 41.28 23.96
CA GLN A 30 -6.78 42.32 23.51
C GLN A 30 -7.10 43.75 24.06
N GLY A 31 -7.75 43.83 25.21
CA GLY A 31 -8.15 45.07 25.83
C GLY A 31 -9.57 45.57 25.48
N ASP A 32 -10.22 44.95 24.50
CA ASP A 32 -11.62 45.21 24.16
C ASP A 32 -12.54 44.37 25.08
N ASP A 33 -13.71 44.92 25.41
CA ASP A 33 -14.69 44.24 26.24
C ASP A 33 -15.35 43.03 25.49
N ASP A 34 -16.09 42.19 26.20
CA ASP A 34 -16.71 40.98 25.64
C ASP A 34 -17.89 41.26 24.69
N SER A 35 -18.24 42.50 24.45
CA SER A 35 -19.14 42.87 23.35
C SER A 35 -18.47 42.75 21.97
N TYR A 36 -17.14 42.71 21.94
CA TYR A 36 -16.36 42.47 20.73
C TYR A 36 -16.35 40.98 20.37
N ILE A 37 -16.86 40.67 19.17
CA ILE A 37 -16.90 39.28 18.65
C ILE A 37 -15.53 38.93 18.08
N VAL A 38 -14.86 37.93 18.67
CA VAL A 38 -13.59 37.39 18.18
C VAL A 38 -13.88 36.13 17.36
N GLU A 39 -13.57 36.19 16.09
CA GLU A 39 -13.76 35.09 15.15
C GLU A 39 -12.46 34.72 14.44
N TYR A 40 -12.21 33.39 14.33
CA TYR A 40 -11.13 32.86 13.53
C TYR A 40 -11.73 31.98 12.42
N GLY A 41 -11.43 32.37 11.16
CA GLY A 41 -12.04 31.76 9.97
C GLY A 41 -11.02 31.40 8.89
N THR A 42 -9.79 31.02 9.27
CA THR A 42 -8.76 30.61 8.31
C THR A 42 -8.51 29.09 8.42
N ASP A 43 -8.62 28.40 7.31
CA ASP A 43 -8.34 26.94 7.27
C ASP A 43 -6.91 26.63 7.71
N GLY A 44 -6.79 25.66 8.62
CA GLY A 44 -5.52 25.21 9.17
C GLY A 44 -4.86 26.21 10.12
N GLN A 45 -5.63 27.14 10.70
CA GLN A 45 -5.13 28.11 11.66
C GLN A 45 -4.88 27.48 13.04
N ALA A 46 -3.84 27.92 13.73
CA ALA A 46 -3.62 27.67 15.15
C ALA A 46 -3.54 28.98 15.91
N VAL A 47 -4.22 29.05 17.02
CA VAL A 47 -4.29 30.21 17.90
C VAL A 47 -3.87 29.82 19.30
N HIS A 48 -2.92 30.56 19.86
CA HIS A 48 -2.50 30.41 21.25
C HIS A 48 -2.79 31.75 21.97
N ILE A 49 -3.63 31.70 22.96
CA ILE A 49 -4.04 32.88 23.77
C ILE A 49 -3.56 32.74 25.20
N VAL A 50 -3.14 33.84 25.80
CA VAL A 50 -2.69 33.92 27.19
C VAL A 50 -3.51 34.97 27.94
N TYR A 51 -3.98 34.64 29.12
CA TYR A 51 -4.69 35.62 29.98
C TYR A 51 -3.69 36.57 30.64
N SER A 52 -3.84 37.88 30.37
CA SER A 52 -2.92 38.95 30.83
C SER A 52 -3.56 39.86 31.86
N GLY A 53 -4.61 39.44 32.57
CA GLY A 53 -5.29 40.19 33.61
C GLY A 53 -6.54 40.95 33.12
N ALA A 54 -7.23 41.59 34.06
CA ALA A 54 -8.55 42.18 33.80
C ALA A 54 -8.56 43.26 32.72
N THR A 55 -7.48 44.02 32.60
CA THR A 55 -7.40 45.12 31.65
C THR A 55 -7.23 44.67 30.20
N ASN A 56 -6.34 43.73 29.96
CA ASN A 56 -6.05 43.24 28.60
C ASN A 56 -6.83 41.98 28.24
N GLY A 57 -7.27 41.24 29.24
CA GLY A 57 -7.98 39.99 29.04
C GLY A 57 -7.12 38.93 28.39
N TRP A 58 -7.66 38.21 27.41
CA TRP A 58 -6.97 37.23 26.60
C TRP A 58 -6.20 37.90 25.47
N ILE A 59 -4.95 37.49 25.27
CA ILE A 59 -4.06 38.04 24.23
C ILE A 59 -3.56 36.92 23.34
N PRO A 60 -3.82 36.94 22.02
CA PRO A 60 -3.24 35.99 21.09
C PRO A 60 -1.73 36.23 20.96
N ILE A 61 -0.93 35.19 21.18
CA ILE A 61 0.53 35.24 21.08
C ILE A 61 1.08 34.35 19.97
N LEU A 62 0.25 33.48 19.41
CA LEU A 62 0.57 32.64 18.27
C LEU A 62 -0.66 32.47 17.41
N ASP A 63 -0.51 32.82 16.15
CA ASP A 63 -1.53 32.68 15.12
C ASP A 63 -0.83 32.12 13.87
N LYS A 64 -0.88 30.79 13.68
CA LYS A 64 -0.23 30.11 12.56
C LYS A 64 -1.18 29.09 11.94
N ALA A 65 -1.10 28.96 10.63
CA ALA A 65 -1.71 27.84 9.96
C ALA A 65 -1.05 26.53 10.41
N VAL A 66 -1.84 25.54 10.82
CA VAL A 66 -1.35 24.20 11.09
C VAL A 66 -1.12 23.46 9.77
N ALA A 67 -0.20 22.51 9.75
CA ALA A 67 -0.06 21.60 8.62
C ALA A 67 -1.36 20.79 8.44
N ASP A 68 -1.61 20.36 7.22
CA ASP A 68 -2.72 19.43 6.98
C ASP A 68 -2.58 18.23 7.92
N ALA A 69 -3.67 17.95 8.64
CA ALA A 69 -3.80 16.65 9.24
C ALA A 69 -3.76 15.63 8.09
N PRO A 70 -2.98 14.55 8.21
CA PRO A 70 -3.12 13.48 7.26
C PRO A 70 -4.59 13.04 7.31
N ILE A 71 -5.32 13.20 6.22
CA ILE A 71 -6.64 12.58 6.11
C ILE A 71 -6.36 11.10 6.22
N PRO A 72 -6.86 10.39 7.26
CA PRO A 72 -6.69 8.96 7.31
C PRO A 72 -7.27 8.44 6.01
N GLY A 73 -6.45 7.79 5.18
CA GLY A 73 -6.93 7.12 3.98
C GLY A 73 -8.07 6.17 4.36
N ASN A 74 -8.88 5.74 3.41
CA ASN A 74 -9.95 4.77 3.67
C ASN A 74 -9.42 3.42 4.19
N GLN A 75 -8.10 3.21 4.11
CA GLN A 75 -7.39 2.03 4.62
C GLN A 75 -7.90 0.73 4.00
N GLU A 76 -8.31 0.80 2.75
CA GLU A 76 -8.87 -0.29 1.99
C GLU A 76 -7.88 -0.86 0.98
N GLY A 77 -8.20 -2.02 0.44
CA GLY A 77 -7.41 -2.68 -0.59
C GLY A 77 -8.28 -3.19 -1.72
N ILE A 78 -7.62 -3.66 -2.78
CA ILE A 78 -8.28 -4.25 -3.93
C ILE A 78 -7.46 -5.41 -4.48
N PHE A 79 -8.12 -6.53 -4.77
CA PHE A 79 -7.61 -7.60 -5.62
C PHE A 79 -8.18 -7.42 -7.02
N GLY A 80 -7.37 -7.58 -8.05
CA GLY A 80 -7.84 -7.41 -9.42
C GLY A 80 -7.18 -8.32 -10.42
N PHE A 81 -7.92 -8.55 -11.51
CA PHE A 81 -7.48 -9.34 -12.64
C PHE A 81 -7.19 -10.81 -12.31
N GLY A 82 -6.40 -11.49 -13.13
CA GLY A 82 -5.98 -12.87 -12.91
C GLY A 82 -6.56 -13.85 -13.91
N ASN A 83 -6.62 -15.14 -13.51
CA ASN A 83 -7.10 -16.25 -14.33
C ASN A 83 -8.12 -17.07 -13.54
N THR A 84 -9.32 -17.25 -14.10
CA THR A 84 -10.43 -18.05 -13.57
C THR A 84 -10.68 -19.33 -14.41
N GLY A 85 -9.69 -19.77 -15.18
CA GLY A 85 -9.78 -20.70 -16.30
C GLY A 85 -9.68 -19.95 -17.64
N SER A 86 -9.89 -18.65 -17.62
CA SER A 86 -9.62 -17.67 -18.67
C SER A 86 -9.17 -16.35 -18.05
N LEU A 87 -8.52 -15.48 -18.83
CA LEU A 87 -8.11 -14.18 -18.33
C LEU A 87 -9.34 -13.37 -17.89
N THR A 88 -9.21 -12.66 -16.76
CA THR A 88 -10.29 -11.84 -16.21
C THR A 88 -9.79 -10.46 -15.81
N GLY A 89 -10.69 -9.47 -15.80
CA GLY A 89 -10.49 -8.14 -15.25
C GLY A 89 -11.35 -7.87 -14.01
N VAL A 90 -11.97 -8.91 -13.44
CA VAL A 90 -12.79 -8.80 -12.22
C VAL A 90 -11.98 -8.29 -11.06
N THR A 91 -12.59 -7.47 -10.21
CA THR A 91 -11.96 -6.93 -9.00
C THR A 91 -12.81 -7.19 -7.75
N ASN A 92 -12.16 -7.20 -6.59
CA ASN A 92 -12.81 -7.31 -5.27
C ASN A 92 -12.17 -6.31 -4.32
N LEU A 93 -12.98 -5.45 -3.77
CA LEU A 93 -12.55 -4.53 -2.71
C LEU A 93 -12.28 -5.29 -1.41
N VAL A 94 -11.39 -4.77 -0.60
CA VAL A 94 -11.12 -5.22 0.76
C VAL A 94 -11.36 -4.05 1.68
N SER A 95 -12.32 -4.17 2.59
CA SER A 95 -12.61 -3.11 3.56
C SER A 95 -11.46 -2.94 4.56
N ASN A 96 -11.46 -1.82 5.30
CA ASN A 96 -10.55 -1.57 6.40
C ASN A 96 -10.65 -2.57 7.57
N ALA A 97 -11.67 -3.43 7.57
CA ALA A 97 -11.82 -4.56 8.49
C ALA A 97 -11.32 -5.89 7.91
N GLY A 98 -10.76 -5.90 6.69
CA GLY A 98 -10.25 -7.10 6.01
C GLY A 98 -11.35 -7.97 5.38
N VAL A 99 -12.53 -7.43 5.15
CA VAL A 99 -13.63 -8.15 4.50
C VAL A 99 -13.51 -8.00 2.98
N VAL A 100 -13.35 -9.13 2.28
CA VAL A 100 -13.35 -9.16 0.81
C VAL A 100 -14.78 -9.02 0.30
N ALA A 101 -15.03 -8.07 -0.59
CA ALA A 101 -16.33 -7.85 -1.21
C ALA A 101 -16.56 -8.78 -2.40
N THR A 102 -17.80 -8.89 -2.87
CA THR A 102 -18.18 -9.61 -4.08
C THR A 102 -17.53 -9.03 -5.34
N ASP A 103 -17.54 -9.79 -6.42
CA ASP A 103 -16.98 -9.38 -7.71
C ASP A 103 -17.56 -8.08 -8.21
N VAL A 104 -16.69 -7.17 -8.64
CA VAL A 104 -17.01 -5.97 -9.41
C VAL A 104 -16.66 -6.24 -10.87
N ALA A 105 -17.53 -5.82 -11.79
CA ALA A 105 -17.34 -6.02 -13.22
C ALA A 105 -15.99 -5.49 -13.72
N ALA A 106 -15.39 -6.22 -14.63
CA ALA A 106 -14.09 -5.91 -15.21
C ALA A 106 -14.07 -4.53 -15.88
N VAL A 107 -12.98 -3.80 -15.65
CA VAL A 107 -12.62 -2.58 -16.38
C VAL A 107 -11.24 -2.77 -16.98
N GLY A 108 -11.08 -2.40 -18.27
CA GLY A 108 -9.84 -2.59 -19.01
C GLY A 108 -9.64 -4.02 -19.52
N THR A 109 -8.47 -4.25 -20.12
CA THR A 109 -8.12 -5.51 -20.76
C THR A 109 -7.84 -6.60 -19.73
N ALA A 110 -8.59 -7.70 -19.82
CA ALA A 110 -8.41 -8.87 -18.97
C ALA A 110 -6.99 -9.45 -19.10
N ARG A 111 -6.32 -9.68 -17.97
CA ARG A 111 -4.93 -10.17 -17.95
C ARG A 111 -4.57 -10.84 -16.62
N SER A 112 -3.48 -11.59 -16.63
CA SER A 112 -2.93 -12.26 -15.44
C SER A 112 -1.44 -11.92 -15.29
N ARG A 113 -0.77 -12.42 -14.22
CA ARG A 113 0.69 -12.28 -14.02
C ARG A 113 1.17 -10.82 -13.99
N LEU A 114 0.31 -9.93 -13.61
CA LEU A 114 0.53 -8.50 -13.44
C LEU A 114 0.96 -8.20 -12.00
N ALA A 115 1.31 -6.96 -11.71
CA ALA A 115 1.59 -6.50 -10.35
C ALA A 115 0.77 -5.24 -10.02
N GLY A 116 0.70 -4.91 -8.73
CA GLY A 116 0.04 -3.70 -8.25
C GLY A 116 0.81 -3.08 -7.08
N CYS A 117 0.72 -1.76 -6.95
CA CYS A 117 1.26 -0.99 -5.83
C CYS A 117 0.44 0.28 -5.60
N GLU A 118 0.74 0.97 -4.51
CA GLU A 118 0.17 2.28 -4.21
C GLU A 118 0.91 3.39 -4.96
N TYR A 119 0.22 4.51 -5.16
CA TYR A 119 0.77 5.80 -5.56
C TYR A 119 -0.11 6.94 -5.04
N GLY A 120 0.41 8.16 -4.99
CA GLY A 120 -0.34 9.36 -4.61
C GLY A 120 -0.79 9.39 -3.15
N GLY A 121 -0.35 8.42 -2.32
CA GLY A 121 -0.66 8.32 -0.90
C GLY A 121 -2.04 7.71 -0.59
N ASP A 122 -2.95 7.65 -1.57
CA ASP A 122 -4.33 7.19 -1.38
C ASP A 122 -4.90 6.45 -2.60
N LYS A 123 -4.06 6.07 -3.56
CA LYS A 123 -4.45 5.46 -4.84
C LYS A 123 -3.62 4.24 -5.16
N GLY A 124 -4.13 3.38 -6.04
CA GLY A 124 -3.45 2.19 -6.51
C GLY A 124 -3.24 2.18 -8.02
N ILE A 125 -2.33 1.34 -8.47
CA ILE A 125 -2.08 1.08 -9.88
C ILE A 125 -1.85 -0.41 -10.11
N PHE A 126 -2.50 -0.98 -11.12
CA PHE A 126 -2.19 -2.28 -11.70
C PHE A 126 -1.39 -2.08 -12.97
N GLY A 127 -0.34 -2.87 -13.19
CA GLY A 127 0.49 -2.71 -14.36
C GLY A 127 1.08 -3.98 -14.91
N PHE A 128 1.36 -3.95 -16.22
CA PHE A 128 1.98 -5.02 -16.99
C PHE A 128 1.12 -6.31 -17.03
N GLY A 129 1.76 -7.46 -17.23
CA GLY A 129 1.10 -8.78 -17.18
C GLY A 129 0.98 -9.46 -18.52
N ASP A 130 0.05 -10.42 -18.60
CA ASP A 130 -0.15 -11.33 -19.71
C ASP A 130 -1.60 -11.21 -20.25
N THR A 131 -1.74 -10.79 -21.49
CA THR A 131 -3.01 -10.70 -22.25
C THR A 131 -3.14 -11.82 -23.31
N GLY A 132 -2.32 -12.86 -23.21
CA GLY A 132 -1.99 -13.83 -24.27
C GLY A 132 -0.58 -13.58 -24.80
N SER A 133 -0.01 -12.43 -24.48
CA SER A 133 1.39 -12.04 -24.66
C SER A 133 1.76 -11.02 -23.58
N ALA A 134 3.05 -10.79 -23.36
CA ALA A 134 3.52 -9.80 -22.40
C ALA A 134 2.94 -8.42 -22.75
N SER A 135 2.47 -7.69 -21.73
CA SER A 135 1.83 -6.38 -21.84
C SER A 135 2.51 -5.38 -20.91
N ASP A 136 2.43 -4.09 -21.27
CA ASP A 136 2.86 -2.94 -20.48
C ASP A 136 1.69 -2.02 -20.09
N ILE A 137 0.44 -2.43 -20.37
CA ILE A 137 -0.79 -1.70 -20.02
C ILE A 137 -0.86 -1.45 -18.53
N THR A 138 -1.37 -0.28 -18.14
CA THR A 138 -1.66 0.05 -16.73
C THR A 138 -3.09 0.52 -16.53
N ASN A 139 -3.62 0.34 -15.29
CA ASN A 139 -4.91 0.84 -14.85
C ASN A 139 -4.73 1.52 -13.49
N LEU A 140 -5.13 2.76 -13.40
CA LEU A 140 -5.15 3.49 -12.13
C LEU A 140 -6.36 3.05 -11.30
N VAL A 141 -6.19 3.07 -10.00
CA VAL A 141 -7.26 2.82 -9.02
C VAL A 141 -7.41 4.08 -8.18
N SER A 142 -8.62 4.64 -8.15
CA SER A 142 -8.92 5.81 -7.34
C SER A 142 -8.92 5.48 -5.84
N ASN A 143 -8.95 6.50 -5.00
CA ASN A 143 -9.12 6.35 -3.54
C ASN A 143 -10.50 5.80 -3.12
N ALA A 144 -11.43 5.63 -4.04
CA ALA A 144 -12.69 4.91 -3.84
C ALA A 144 -12.65 3.47 -4.40
N GLY A 145 -11.47 2.94 -4.74
CA GLY A 145 -11.30 1.60 -5.30
C GLY A 145 -11.85 1.42 -6.72
N VAL A 146 -12.07 2.52 -7.46
CA VAL A 146 -12.57 2.46 -8.84
C VAL A 146 -11.41 2.31 -9.80
N VAL A 147 -11.40 1.20 -10.56
CA VAL A 147 -10.39 0.94 -11.61
C VAL A 147 -10.73 1.75 -12.85
N ALA A 148 -9.76 2.50 -13.36
CA ALA A 148 -9.87 3.26 -14.61
C ALA A 148 -9.61 2.37 -15.85
N SER A 149 -9.99 2.87 -17.03
CA SER A 149 -9.67 2.24 -18.32
C SER A 149 -8.16 2.13 -18.54
N ASP A 150 -7.77 1.30 -19.51
CA ASP A 150 -6.37 1.07 -19.87
C ASP A 150 -5.65 2.37 -20.26
N ILE A 151 -4.44 2.51 -19.73
CA ILE A 151 -3.47 3.52 -20.14
C ILE A 151 -2.40 2.80 -20.95
N THR A 152 -2.01 3.41 -22.08
CA THR A 152 -0.90 2.92 -22.91
C THR A 152 0.35 2.73 -22.07
N GLY A 153 0.96 1.57 -22.18
CA GLY A 153 2.12 1.19 -21.41
C GLY A 153 3.36 2.01 -21.70
N VAL A 154 4.24 2.03 -20.72
CA VAL A 154 5.58 2.64 -20.82
C VAL A 154 6.60 1.61 -20.33
N GLY A 155 7.67 1.46 -21.10
CA GLY A 155 8.73 0.49 -20.82
C GLY A 155 8.52 -0.85 -21.53
N THR A 156 9.35 -1.81 -21.18
CA THR A 156 9.33 -3.14 -21.79
C THR A 156 8.19 -3.99 -21.23
N ALA A 157 7.30 -4.43 -22.11
CA ALA A 157 6.20 -5.34 -21.78
C ALA A 157 6.74 -6.63 -21.15
N ARG A 158 6.19 -7.02 -19.99
CA ARG A 158 6.65 -8.20 -19.23
C ARG A 158 5.57 -8.72 -18.29
N LEU A 159 5.77 -9.93 -17.81
CA LEU A 159 4.89 -10.66 -16.91
C LEU A 159 5.66 -11.24 -15.72
N TYR A 160 4.97 -11.73 -14.68
CA TYR A 160 5.58 -12.26 -13.46
C TYR A 160 6.53 -11.30 -12.74
N LEU A 161 6.30 -10.02 -12.86
CA LEU A 161 6.98 -8.96 -12.13
C LEU A 161 6.39 -8.81 -10.72
N ALA A 162 7.04 -8.01 -9.90
CA ALA A 162 6.52 -7.58 -8.61
C ALA A 162 6.47 -6.05 -8.52
N ALA A 163 5.74 -5.52 -7.55
CA ALA A 163 5.66 -4.09 -7.30
C ALA A 163 5.49 -3.81 -5.81
N CYS A 164 5.98 -2.68 -5.36
CA CYS A 164 5.72 -2.12 -4.03
C CYS A 164 5.74 -0.59 -4.11
N ASN A 165 5.21 0.04 -3.09
CA ASN A 165 5.40 1.47 -2.86
C ASN A 165 6.73 1.73 -2.15
N TYR A 166 7.18 2.98 -2.24
CA TYR A 166 8.29 3.56 -1.51
C TYR A 166 8.02 5.06 -1.32
N SER A 167 8.73 5.75 -0.46
CA SER A 167 8.54 7.13 0.02
C SER A 167 7.67 7.22 1.28
N SER A 168 7.95 8.23 2.10
CA SER A 168 7.34 8.42 3.43
C SER A 168 5.82 8.65 3.41
N ASN A 169 5.27 9.06 2.27
CA ASN A 169 3.83 9.30 2.11
C ASN A 169 3.14 8.20 1.28
N ARG A 170 3.84 7.09 0.97
CA ARG A 170 3.35 6.04 0.06
C ARG A 170 2.88 6.57 -1.30
N ASP A 171 3.42 7.72 -1.71
CA ASP A 171 2.98 8.44 -2.90
C ASP A 171 3.66 7.98 -4.19
N LYS A 172 4.64 7.06 -4.11
CA LYS A 172 5.40 6.55 -5.26
C LYS A 172 5.49 5.04 -5.23
N GLY A 173 5.46 4.44 -6.41
CA GLY A 173 5.59 3.00 -6.60
C GLY A 173 6.75 2.61 -7.50
N ILE A 174 7.06 1.32 -7.52
CA ILE A 174 8.06 0.74 -8.40
C ILE A 174 7.62 -0.66 -8.85
N PHE A 175 7.66 -0.90 -10.15
CA PHE A 175 7.57 -2.21 -10.77
C PHE A 175 8.97 -2.71 -11.08
N ALA A 176 9.32 -3.94 -10.73
CA ALA A 176 10.64 -4.46 -11.05
C ALA A 176 10.65 -5.97 -11.33
N TYR A 177 11.75 -6.40 -11.96
CA TYR A 177 12.00 -7.80 -12.34
C TYR A 177 10.96 -8.30 -13.35
N GLY A 178 10.76 -9.63 -13.42
CA GLY A 178 9.78 -10.27 -14.29
C GLY A 178 10.42 -11.03 -15.47
N TYR A 179 9.58 -11.30 -16.46
CA TYR A 179 9.92 -12.15 -17.60
C TYR A 179 9.51 -11.48 -18.92
N THR A 180 10.41 -11.51 -19.90
CA THR A 180 10.17 -11.14 -21.30
C THR A 180 10.33 -12.41 -22.17
N SER A 181 11.51 -12.60 -22.77
CA SER A 181 11.99 -13.86 -23.36
C SER A 181 12.91 -14.64 -22.39
N GLY A 182 13.19 -14.07 -21.23
CA GLY A 182 13.98 -14.56 -20.11
C GLY A 182 13.72 -13.70 -18.89
N ALA A 183 14.23 -14.12 -17.73
CA ALA A 183 14.16 -13.31 -16.52
C ALA A 183 14.92 -12.00 -16.69
N VAL A 184 14.37 -10.91 -16.16
CA VAL A 184 14.95 -9.55 -16.23
C VAL A 184 15.06 -8.91 -14.84
N SER A 185 15.91 -7.87 -14.72
CA SER A 185 16.11 -7.11 -13.49
C SER A 185 15.75 -5.62 -13.62
N MET A 186 15.24 -5.19 -14.77
CA MET A 186 14.84 -3.79 -15.01
C MET A 186 13.70 -3.35 -14.07
N SER A 187 13.58 -2.05 -13.90
CA SER A 187 12.50 -1.45 -13.10
C SER A 187 11.88 -0.22 -13.77
N ASN A 188 10.65 0.12 -13.35
CA ASN A 188 9.95 1.34 -13.75
C ASN A 188 9.40 2.02 -12.49
N LEU A 189 9.76 3.26 -12.30
CA LEU A 189 9.23 4.07 -11.21
C LEU A 189 7.81 4.55 -11.55
N VAL A 190 7.00 4.68 -10.53
CA VAL A 190 5.65 5.28 -10.61
C VAL A 190 5.66 6.58 -9.82
N SER A 191 5.30 7.68 -10.46
CA SER A 191 5.21 8.98 -9.81
C SER A 191 3.98 9.08 -8.90
N ASN A 192 3.92 10.13 -8.08
CA ASN A 192 2.75 10.44 -7.26
C ASN A 192 1.47 10.79 -8.06
N ALA A 193 1.60 10.98 -9.37
CA ALA A 193 0.47 11.15 -10.28
C ALA A 193 0.08 9.83 -11.01
N GLY A 194 0.67 8.68 -10.65
CA GLY A 194 0.44 7.38 -11.29
C GLY A 194 1.09 7.24 -12.67
N VAL A 195 2.05 8.10 -13.02
CA VAL A 195 2.76 8.01 -14.29
C VAL A 195 3.92 7.03 -14.17
N VAL A 196 3.91 5.99 -15.01
CA VAL A 196 5.00 5.01 -15.09
C VAL A 196 6.13 5.60 -15.94
N ALA A 197 7.35 5.57 -15.42
CA ALA A 197 8.55 6.03 -16.11
C ALA A 197 9.13 4.93 -17.04
N ALA A 198 9.99 5.32 -17.97
CA ALA A 198 10.74 4.40 -18.82
C ALA A 198 11.62 3.43 -17.99
N ASP A 199 12.08 2.36 -18.64
CA ASP A 199 12.92 1.35 -18.00
C ASP A 199 14.21 1.94 -17.41
N VAL A 200 14.48 1.58 -16.17
CA VAL A 200 15.75 1.80 -15.49
C VAL A 200 16.57 0.52 -15.59
N THR A 201 17.86 0.65 -15.87
CA THR A 201 18.81 -0.46 -15.94
C THR A 201 18.71 -1.34 -14.69
N GLY A 202 18.59 -2.64 -14.90
CA GLY A 202 18.38 -3.60 -13.83
C GLY A 202 19.55 -3.70 -12.85
N VAL A 203 19.22 -3.93 -11.58
CA VAL A 203 20.15 -4.17 -10.48
C VAL A 203 19.85 -5.53 -9.85
N GLY A 204 20.91 -6.22 -9.45
CA GLY A 204 20.82 -7.56 -8.85
C GLY A 204 20.52 -8.66 -9.87
N THR A 205 20.32 -9.87 -9.37
CA THR A 205 20.07 -11.07 -10.19
C THR A 205 18.69 -11.00 -10.85
N ALA A 206 18.70 -11.08 -12.19
CA ALA A 206 17.47 -11.14 -13.00
C ALA A 206 16.61 -12.35 -12.58
N ARG A 207 15.34 -12.12 -12.27
CA ARG A 207 14.41 -13.16 -11.80
C ARG A 207 12.95 -12.81 -12.08
N GLU A 208 12.12 -13.80 -12.03
CA GLU A 208 10.67 -13.70 -12.19
C GLU A 208 9.94 -14.32 -11.00
N ARG A 209 8.62 -14.16 -10.90
CA ARG A 209 7.77 -14.79 -9.87
C ARG A 209 8.22 -14.48 -8.44
N SER A 210 8.81 -13.31 -8.26
CA SER A 210 9.16 -12.73 -6.96
C SER A 210 7.96 -12.02 -6.35
N ALA A 211 8.09 -11.60 -5.10
CA ALA A 211 7.13 -10.74 -4.43
C ALA A 211 7.82 -9.48 -3.90
N ALA A 212 7.02 -8.47 -3.55
CA ALA A 212 7.55 -7.24 -2.98
C ALA A 212 6.55 -6.64 -1.98
N CYS A 213 7.07 -5.92 -0.99
CA CYS A 213 6.30 -5.14 -0.03
C CYS A 213 7.09 -3.92 0.43
N GLU A 214 6.42 -3.02 1.12
CA GLU A 214 7.05 -1.92 1.83
C GLU A 214 7.64 -2.38 3.17
N TYR A 215 8.65 -1.67 3.65
CA TYR A 215 9.19 -1.73 5.01
C TYR A 215 9.73 -0.36 5.42
N GLY A 216 9.86 -0.14 6.74
CA GLY A 216 10.44 1.10 7.29
C GLY A 216 9.59 2.34 7.05
N GLY A 217 8.33 2.18 6.58
CA GLY A 217 7.40 3.26 6.31
C GLY A 217 7.72 4.12 5.07
N ASP A 218 8.87 3.89 4.42
CA ASP A 218 9.32 4.71 3.28
C ASP A 218 10.16 3.95 2.25
N LYS A 219 10.33 2.64 2.39
CA LYS A 219 11.23 1.79 1.58
C LYS A 219 10.54 0.54 1.10
N GLY A 220 11.06 -0.07 0.05
CA GLY A 220 10.56 -1.32 -0.49
C GLY A 220 11.57 -2.45 -0.43
N ILE A 221 11.10 -3.68 -0.54
CA ILE A 221 11.92 -4.88 -0.66
C ILE A 221 11.32 -5.82 -1.70
N PHE A 222 12.14 -6.27 -2.65
CA PHE A 222 11.85 -7.38 -3.54
C PHE A 222 12.51 -8.64 -3.01
N GLY A 223 11.80 -9.77 -3.00
CA GLY A 223 12.37 -11.00 -2.46
C GLY A 223 11.95 -12.25 -3.19
N TYR A 224 12.81 -13.27 -3.06
CA TYR A 224 12.57 -14.62 -3.59
C TYR A 224 12.45 -14.65 -5.12
N GLY A 225 11.78 -15.68 -5.65
CA GLY A 225 11.50 -15.81 -7.07
C GLY A 225 12.23 -16.97 -7.73
N TYR A 226 12.41 -16.87 -9.05
CA TYR A 226 12.95 -17.91 -9.90
C TYR A 226 13.95 -17.36 -10.90
N THR A 227 15.08 -18.04 -11.03
CA THR A 227 16.11 -17.82 -12.06
C THR A 227 16.22 -19.06 -12.96
N SER A 228 17.17 -19.94 -12.73
CA SER A 228 17.22 -21.32 -13.20
C SER A 228 16.76 -22.32 -12.12
N GLY A 229 16.48 -21.81 -10.91
CA GLY A 229 15.96 -22.50 -9.73
C GLY A 229 15.29 -21.50 -8.80
N ASN A 230 14.62 -21.99 -7.76
CA ASN A 230 14.07 -21.10 -6.73
C ASN A 230 15.19 -20.41 -5.97
N VAL A 231 14.99 -19.13 -5.64
CA VAL A 231 15.94 -18.30 -4.88
C VAL A 231 15.26 -17.66 -3.68
N SER A 232 16.05 -17.27 -2.67
CA SER A 232 15.59 -16.52 -1.49
C SER A 232 16.29 -15.17 -1.35
N ILE A 233 17.09 -14.75 -2.35
CA ILE A 233 17.77 -13.45 -2.37
C ILE A 233 16.76 -12.29 -2.29
N THR A 234 17.19 -11.17 -1.73
CA THR A 234 16.38 -9.95 -1.64
C THR A 234 17.14 -8.73 -2.13
N ASN A 235 16.40 -7.70 -2.54
CA ASN A 235 16.93 -6.40 -2.90
C ASN A 235 16.11 -5.31 -2.20
N LEU A 236 16.79 -4.48 -1.44
CA LEU A 236 16.17 -3.34 -0.78
C LEU A 236 15.97 -2.21 -1.79
N VAL A 237 14.92 -1.45 -1.61
CA VAL A 237 14.61 -0.22 -2.37
C VAL A 237 14.67 0.95 -1.40
N SER A 238 15.45 1.96 -1.73
CA SER A 238 15.52 3.18 -0.93
C SER A 238 14.27 4.04 -1.11
N ASN A 239 14.07 5.02 -0.22
CA ASN A 239 13.00 6.03 -0.33
C ASN A 239 13.12 6.96 -1.56
N ALA A 240 14.21 6.82 -2.34
CA ALA A 240 14.37 7.45 -3.65
C ALA A 240 14.06 6.49 -4.83
N GLY A 241 13.58 5.27 -4.56
CA GLY A 241 13.28 4.26 -5.59
C GLY A 241 14.52 3.57 -6.18
N VAL A 242 15.67 3.64 -5.49
CA VAL A 242 16.91 2.98 -5.95
C VAL A 242 16.98 1.56 -5.41
N ILE A 243 17.05 0.58 -6.30
CA ILE A 243 17.23 -0.84 -5.96
C ILE A 243 18.69 -1.09 -5.60
N ALA A 244 18.94 -1.71 -4.44
CA ALA A 244 20.27 -2.15 -4.01
C ALA A 244 20.64 -3.52 -4.63
N THR A 245 21.93 -3.87 -4.58
CA THR A 245 22.43 -5.19 -4.97
C THR A 245 21.83 -6.31 -4.12
N ASP A 246 22.00 -7.56 -4.57
CA ASP A 246 21.45 -8.72 -3.87
C ASP A 246 21.94 -8.83 -2.42
N THR A 247 21.01 -9.07 -1.53
CA THR A 247 21.28 -9.51 -0.15
C THR A 247 21.12 -11.02 -0.08
N THR A 248 22.02 -11.68 0.65
CA THR A 248 21.99 -13.13 0.88
C THR A 248 20.60 -13.57 1.34
N GLY A 249 20.05 -14.60 0.69
CA GLY A 249 18.74 -15.11 0.98
C GLY A 249 18.58 -15.72 2.36
N VAL A 250 17.42 -15.55 2.94
CA VAL A 250 17.00 -16.13 4.23
C VAL A 250 15.74 -16.98 4.00
N GLY A 251 15.63 -18.08 4.73
CA GLY A 251 14.49 -18.98 4.62
C GLY A 251 14.48 -19.84 3.36
N THR A 252 13.41 -20.58 3.20
CA THR A 252 13.22 -21.55 2.09
C THR A 252 13.06 -20.83 0.76
N ALA A 253 13.97 -21.08 -0.17
CA ALA A 253 13.92 -20.53 -1.53
C ALA A 253 12.64 -20.98 -2.24
N ARG A 254 11.86 -20.05 -2.78
CA ARG A 254 10.57 -20.33 -3.40
C ARG A 254 10.14 -19.23 -4.39
N ARG A 255 9.18 -19.55 -5.22
CA ARG A 255 8.57 -18.68 -6.22
C ARG A 255 7.06 -18.62 -6.07
N PHE A 256 6.38 -17.70 -6.79
CA PHE A 256 4.92 -17.57 -6.78
C PHE A 256 4.33 -17.32 -5.38
N LEU A 257 5.10 -16.70 -4.52
CA LEU A 257 4.70 -16.22 -3.22
C LEU A 257 4.05 -14.84 -3.37
N ALA A 258 3.41 -14.36 -2.31
CA ALA A 258 2.93 -12.98 -2.20
C ALA A 258 3.58 -12.27 -1.03
N ALA A 259 3.44 -10.95 -0.98
CA ALA A 259 3.93 -10.13 0.13
C ALA A 259 3.01 -8.93 0.33
N CYS A 260 2.92 -8.46 1.58
CA CYS A 260 2.24 -7.22 1.95
C CYS A 260 2.94 -6.59 3.16
N SER A 261 2.58 -5.35 3.44
CA SER A 261 3.02 -4.64 4.64
C SER A 261 2.09 -4.95 5.82
N TYR A 262 2.60 -4.80 7.04
CA TYR A 262 1.84 -4.86 8.30
C TYR A 262 2.54 -4.01 9.38
N GLY A 263 1.81 -3.67 10.46
CA GLY A 263 2.37 -2.97 11.61
C GLY A 263 3.00 -1.63 11.24
N GLU A 264 2.43 -0.95 10.23
CA GLU A 264 2.83 0.37 9.70
C GLU A 264 4.18 0.38 8.96
N ASP A 265 5.20 -0.33 9.45
CA ASP A 265 6.59 -0.24 8.98
C ASP A 265 7.27 -1.58 8.68
N LYS A 266 6.53 -2.67 8.66
CA LYS A 266 7.04 -4.03 8.47
C LYS A 266 6.41 -4.73 7.28
N GLY A 267 7.08 -5.76 6.77
CA GLY A 267 6.58 -6.58 5.68
C GLY A 267 6.53 -8.07 6.01
N ILE A 268 5.80 -8.81 5.20
CA ILE A 268 5.72 -10.27 5.29
C ILE A 268 5.69 -10.87 3.89
N PHE A 269 6.55 -11.87 3.66
CA PHE A 269 6.48 -12.77 2.52
C PHE A 269 5.76 -14.05 2.94
N GLY A 270 4.82 -14.54 2.14
CA GLY A 270 4.07 -15.74 2.52
C GLY A 270 3.72 -16.66 1.37
N PHE A 271 3.53 -17.95 1.71
CA PHE A 271 3.10 -18.99 0.81
C PHE A 271 4.10 -19.28 -0.33
N GLY A 272 3.64 -19.77 -1.49
CA GLY A 272 4.45 -20.00 -2.67
C GLY A 272 4.78 -21.47 -2.97
N TYR A 273 5.80 -21.72 -3.81
CA TYR A 273 6.14 -23.03 -4.35
C TYR A 273 7.65 -23.28 -4.33
N ASN A 274 8.07 -24.42 -3.79
CA ASN A 274 9.48 -24.86 -3.78
C ASN A 274 9.72 -26.30 -4.25
N GLY A 275 8.80 -26.85 -5.02
CA GLY A 275 8.70 -28.26 -5.38
C GLY A 275 7.43 -28.89 -4.81
N GLY A 276 6.77 -28.18 -3.93
CA GLY A 276 5.45 -28.37 -3.36
C GLY A 276 4.93 -27.04 -2.86
N MET A 277 3.62 -26.90 -2.67
CA MET A 277 2.99 -25.68 -2.14
C MET A 277 3.40 -25.44 -0.70
N GLN A 278 3.57 -24.19 -0.37
CA GLN A 278 4.00 -23.73 0.94
C GLN A 278 2.95 -22.83 1.59
N ALA A 279 2.86 -22.89 2.93
CA ALA A 279 2.14 -21.92 3.74
C ALA A 279 3.10 -21.14 4.67
N ILE A 280 4.40 -21.42 4.61
CA ILE A 280 5.42 -20.75 5.43
C ILE A 280 5.45 -19.25 5.14
N THR A 281 5.86 -18.46 6.15
CA THR A 281 6.02 -17.02 6.05
C THR A 281 7.38 -16.56 6.57
N ASN A 282 7.82 -15.39 6.10
CA ASN A 282 9.02 -14.71 6.58
C ASN A 282 8.67 -13.25 6.86
N LEU A 283 8.84 -12.84 8.09
CA LEU A 283 8.65 -11.45 8.49
C LEU A 283 9.83 -10.61 8.01
N VAL A 284 9.54 -9.36 7.67
CA VAL A 284 10.52 -8.33 7.32
C VAL A 284 10.45 -7.24 8.38
N SER A 285 11.58 -6.98 9.02
CA SER A 285 11.67 -5.91 10.02
C SER A 285 11.63 -4.52 9.36
N ASN A 286 11.43 -3.47 10.16
CA ASN A 286 11.52 -2.07 9.71
C ASN A 286 12.91 -1.64 9.22
N ALA A 287 13.92 -2.49 9.40
CA ALA A 287 15.27 -2.31 8.83
C ALA A 287 15.48 -3.11 7.53
N GLY A 288 14.42 -3.78 7.00
CA GLY A 288 14.49 -4.61 5.79
C GLY A 288 15.17 -5.97 5.99
N VAL A 289 15.30 -6.42 7.25
CA VAL A 289 15.89 -7.73 7.56
C VAL A 289 14.80 -8.80 7.50
N VAL A 290 15.02 -9.80 6.64
CA VAL A 290 14.11 -10.96 6.52
C VAL A 290 14.42 -11.98 7.62
N ALA A 291 13.40 -12.40 8.35
CA ALA A 291 13.49 -13.44 9.37
C ALA A 291 13.46 -14.85 8.74
N THR A 292 13.90 -15.86 9.51
CA THR A 292 13.76 -17.27 9.14
C THR A 292 12.30 -17.68 8.97
N ASP A 293 12.07 -18.86 8.38
CA ASP A 293 10.74 -19.39 8.15
C ASP A 293 9.93 -19.51 9.44
N THR A 294 8.71 -18.99 9.39
CA THR A 294 7.67 -19.24 10.39
C THR A 294 6.73 -20.32 9.84
N ALA A 295 6.34 -21.26 10.72
CA ALA A 295 5.43 -22.34 10.35
C ALA A 295 4.14 -21.79 9.73
N GLY A 296 3.71 -22.41 8.65
CA GLY A 296 2.54 -22.00 7.90
C GLY A 296 1.22 -22.16 8.65
N VAL A 297 0.29 -21.27 8.37
CA VAL A 297 -1.10 -21.33 8.82
C VAL A 297 -2.00 -21.29 7.59
N GLY A 298 -3.06 -22.10 7.59
CA GLY A 298 -4.01 -22.20 6.48
C GLY A 298 -3.53 -23.10 5.34
N THR A 299 -4.32 -23.12 4.27
CA THR A 299 -4.09 -23.96 3.09
C THR A 299 -2.85 -23.52 2.32
N ALA A 300 -1.88 -24.44 2.18
CA ALA A 300 -0.66 -24.21 1.38
C ALA A 300 -1.05 -23.98 -0.08
N ARG A 301 -0.56 -22.89 -0.68
CA ARG A 301 -0.91 -22.50 -2.05
C ARG A 301 0.14 -21.58 -2.68
N TYR A 302 0.02 -21.36 -3.96
CA TYR A 302 0.92 -20.52 -4.76
C TYR A 302 0.11 -19.63 -5.72
N VAL A 303 0.76 -18.72 -6.46
CA VAL A 303 0.16 -17.76 -7.40
C VAL A 303 -0.98 -16.92 -6.80
N LEU A 304 -0.92 -16.71 -5.51
CA LEU A 304 -1.82 -15.88 -4.72
C LEU A 304 -1.39 -14.40 -4.78
N SER A 305 -2.23 -13.51 -4.25
CA SER A 305 -1.93 -12.09 -4.09
C SER A 305 -2.05 -11.66 -2.65
N ALA A 306 -1.48 -10.50 -2.32
CA ALA A 306 -1.57 -9.92 -0.99
C ALA A 306 -1.58 -8.40 -1.07
N THR A 307 -2.24 -7.77 -0.11
CA THR A 307 -2.27 -6.31 0.06
C THR A 307 -2.40 -5.95 1.53
N GLN A 308 -2.16 -4.69 1.83
CA GLN A 308 -2.44 -4.09 3.14
C GLN A 308 -3.93 -3.71 3.23
N TYR A 309 -4.46 -3.66 4.45
CA TYR A 309 -5.75 -3.08 4.81
C TYR A 309 -5.71 -2.57 6.25
N GLY A 310 -6.66 -1.70 6.63
CA GLY A 310 -6.79 -1.19 7.99
C GLY A 310 -5.57 -0.40 8.48
N GLY A 311 -4.75 0.11 7.56
CA GLY A 311 -3.56 0.91 7.82
C GLY A 311 -2.35 0.12 8.34
N ASP A 312 -2.57 -0.94 9.11
CA ASP A 312 -1.51 -1.69 9.81
C ASP A 312 -1.60 -3.22 9.66
N LYS A 313 -2.52 -3.73 8.86
CA LYS A 313 -2.79 -5.17 8.68
C LYS A 313 -2.61 -5.61 7.24
N GLY A 314 -2.42 -6.91 7.02
CA GLY A 314 -2.29 -7.50 5.69
C GLY A 314 -3.31 -8.60 5.43
N ILE A 315 -3.48 -8.96 4.15
CA ILE A 315 -4.33 -10.06 3.73
C ILE A 315 -3.68 -10.77 2.54
N PHE A 316 -3.63 -12.10 2.62
CA PHE A 316 -3.32 -12.98 1.51
C PHE A 316 -4.62 -13.56 0.97
N ALA A 317 -4.84 -13.57 -0.35
CA ALA A 317 -6.05 -14.15 -0.90
C ALA A 317 -5.84 -14.81 -2.26
N TYR A 318 -6.80 -15.68 -2.64
CA TYR A 318 -6.84 -16.39 -3.90
C TYR A 318 -5.67 -17.38 -4.04
N GLY A 319 -5.33 -17.71 -5.29
CA GLY A 319 -4.26 -18.64 -5.63
C GLY A 319 -4.76 -20.02 -6.01
N SER A 320 -3.84 -20.99 -6.00
CA SER A 320 -4.06 -22.35 -6.44
C SER A 320 -3.43 -23.34 -5.48
N ASP A 321 -4.06 -24.50 -5.32
CA ASP A 321 -3.49 -25.71 -4.72
C ASP A 321 -3.60 -26.88 -5.69
N ASP A 322 -2.95 -28.02 -5.40
CA ASP A 322 -2.97 -29.17 -6.31
C ASP A 322 -4.32 -29.94 -6.27
N SER A 323 -5.15 -29.70 -5.25
CA SER A 323 -6.42 -30.40 -5.05
C SER A 323 -7.62 -29.62 -5.59
N THR A 324 -7.56 -28.29 -5.50
CA THR A 324 -8.57 -27.37 -6.00
C THR A 324 -7.84 -26.32 -6.85
N PRO A 325 -7.92 -26.41 -8.18
CA PRO A 325 -7.04 -25.64 -9.06
C PRO A 325 -7.13 -24.13 -8.89
N LEU A 326 -8.27 -23.61 -8.39
CA LEU A 326 -8.47 -22.17 -8.13
C LEU A 326 -9.15 -21.98 -6.78
N LEU A 327 -8.63 -21.04 -6.00
CA LEU A 327 -9.11 -20.72 -4.66
C LEU A 327 -9.59 -19.26 -4.57
N SER A 328 -10.59 -19.04 -3.69
CA SER A 328 -11.07 -17.69 -3.32
C SER A 328 -10.86 -17.39 -1.84
N LEU A 329 -10.32 -18.34 -1.05
CA LEU A 329 -10.08 -18.16 0.38
C LEU A 329 -9.04 -17.07 0.67
N SER A 330 -9.08 -16.54 1.89
CA SER A 330 -8.13 -15.52 2.36
C SER A 330 -7.59 -15.84 3.76
N ASN A 331 -6.44 -15.24 4.09
CA ASN A 331 -5.84 -15.26 5.42
C ASN A 331 -5.49 -13.83 5.84
N LEU A 332 -6.03 -13.40 6.95
CA LEU A 332 -5.72 -12.10 7.53
C LEU A 332 -4.36 -12.14 8.21
N VAL A 333 -3.64 -11.03 8.16
CA VAL A 333 -2.37 -10.81 8.87
C VAL A 333 -2.59 -9.69 9.87
N SER A 334 -2.36 -9.97 11.15
CA SER A 334 -2.46 -8.97 12.20
C SER A 334 -1.33 -7.92 12.11
N ASN A 335 -1.47 -6.82 12.85
CA ASN A 335 -0.42 -5.80 12.99
C ASN A 335 0.86 -6.29 13.73
N ALA A 336 0.82 -7.51 14.25
CA ALA A 336 1.99 -8.20 14.80
C ALA A 336 2.61 -9.21 13.79
N GLY A 337 2.10 -9.29 12.54
CA GLY A 337 2.57 -10.22 11.51
C GLY A 337 2.10 -11.67 11.71
N VAL A 338 1.06 -11.89 12.50
CA VAL A 338 0.48 -13.22 12.73
C VAL A 338 -0.55 -13.51 11.65
N VAL A 339 -0.35 -14.59 10.90
CA VAL A 339 -1.30 -15.06 9.88
C VAL A 339 -2.41 -15.88 10.56
N ALA A 340 -3.66 -15.52 10.28
CA ALA A 340 -4.84 -16.23 10.76
C ALA A 340 -5.17 -17.44 9.88
N SER A 341 -6.02 -18.36 10.39
CA SER A 341 -6.58 -19.47 9.62
C SER A 341 -7.38 -18.99 8.41
N ASP A 342 -7.68 -19.91 7.50
CA ASP A 342 -8.45 -19.63 6.29
C ASP A 342 -9.83 -19.02 6.61
N VAL A 343 -10.16 -17.96 5.89
CA VAL A 343 -11.49 -17.38 5.82
C VAL A 343 -12.16 -17.87 4.55
N THR A 344 -13.44 -18.21 4.65
CA THR A 344 -14.25 -18.66 3.51
C THR A 344 -14.15 -17.67 2.35
N GLY A 345 -13.89 -18.19 1.17
CA GLY A 345 -13.66 -17.40 -0.03
C GLY A 345 -14.88 -16.57 -0.48
N VAL A 346 -14.62 -15.41 -1.03
CA VAL A 346 -15.60 -14.51 -1.63
C VAL A 346 -15.17 -14.19 -3.06
N GLY A 347 -16.14 -14.07 -3.96
CA GLY A 347 -15.92 -13.79 -5.37
C GLY A 347 -15.41 -14.98 -6.16
N SER A 348 -15.08 -14.75 -7.42
CA SER A 348 -14.59 -15.77 -8.34
C SER A 348 -13.21 -16.28 -7.92
N ALA A 349 -13.09 -17.59 -7.71
CA ALA A 349 -11.82 -18.25 -7.45
C ALA A 349 -10.86 -18.03 -8.62
N ARG A 350 -9.63 -17.61 -8.34
CA ARG A 350 -8.66 -17.24 -9.37
C ARG A 350 -7.21 -17.30 -8.88
N GLU A 351 -6.31 -17.28 -9.81
CA GLU A 351 -4.87 -17.25 -9.58
C GLU A 351 -4.21 -16.10 -10.37
N GLN A 352 -2.93 -15.83 -10.09
CA GLN A 352 -2.12 -14.86 -10.86
C GLN A 352 -2.76 -13.48 -10.96
N SER A 353 -3.56 -13.11 -9.98
CA SER A 353 -4.10 -11.76 -9.78
C SER A 353 -3.02 -10.83 -9.24
N ALA A 354 -3.35 -9.54 -9.15
CA ALA A 354 -2.56 -8.57 -8.40
C ALA A 354 -3.41 -7.93 -7.30
N ALA A 355 -2.75 -7.18 -6.43
CA ALA A 355 -3.42 -6.44 -5.38
C ALA A 355 -2.65 -5.14 -5.07
N CYS A 356 -3.35 -4.15 -4.59
CA CYS A 356 -2.79 -2.94 -4.00
C CYS A 356 -3.74 -2.41 -2.93
N SER A 357 -3.21 -1.65 -2.00
CA SER A 357 -4.00 -0.78 -1.13
C SER A 357 -4.17 0.59 -1.78
N PHE A 358 -5.10 1.37 -1.27
CA PHE A 358 -5.38 2.75 -1.65
C PHE A 358 -5.85 3.51 -0.40
N ASN A 359 -4.94 3.61 0.56
CA ASN A 359 -5.16 4.13 1.91
C ASN A 359 -5.39 5.63 1.96
#